data_d1e668504bce984a4663fdd73fcd6b77
#
_entry.id   d1e668504bce984a4663fdd73fcd6b77
#
_cell.length_a   1.000
_cell.length_b   1.000
_cell.length_c   1.000
_cell.angle_alpha   90.00
_cell.angle_beta   90.00
_cell.angle_gamma   90.00
#
_symmetry.space_group_name_H-M   'P 1'
#
loop_
_entity.id
_entity.type
_entity.pdbx_description
1 polymer ?
#
loop_
_entity_poly.entity_id
_entity_poly.type
_entity_poly.pdbx_seq_one_letter_code
_entity_poly.pdbx_strand_id
1 'polypeptide(L)'
;APEFAKAIASAVRGCDLEPLLTVTPVTTPACSWAVVEHQALGALVITASHNPPEWLGLKIKGPLGGSVEGDFTQAVEKRLDIGGITSPIEAVTERFDGRKEHLDGLRKKFDIPALLKGLDSMGLKVIVDPMHGSAAGCLGELLGKGGNKVFEEIRSERDPLFGGNPPEPLAPYLTQLIQAVKTSAIKGQPALGLVFDGDGDRIAAVDEKGRFCSTQ
;
A
#
# COMPACT_ATOMS: atom_id res chain seq x y z
N ALA A 1 -6.91 -9.91 -9.93
CA ALA A 1 -6.39 -10.10 -8.55
C ALA A 1 -7.40 -10.78 -7.61
N PRO A 2 -8.72 -10.41 -7.51
CA PRO A 2 -9.64 -11.06 -6.58
C PRO A 2 -9.82 -12.57 -6.80
N GLU A 3 -9.79 -13.03 -8.04
CA GLU A 3 -9.90 -14.45 -8.37
C GLU A 3 -8.68 -15.24 -7.89
N PHE A 4 -7.48 -14.69 -8.06
CA PHE A 4 -6.26 -15.30 -7.54
C PHE A 4 -6.28 -15.37 -6.00
N ALA A 5 -6.78 -14.32 -5.32
CA ALA A 5 -6.90 -14.33 -3.86
C ALA A 5 -7.85 -15.45 -3.37
N LYS A 6 -8.97 -15.67 -4.06
CA LYS A 6 -9.88 -16.78 -3.75
C LYS A 6 -9.23 -18.14 -4.00
N ALA A 7 -8.53 -18.29 -5.13
CA ALA A 7 -7.82 -19.54 -5.44
C ALA A 7 -6.75 -19.86 -4.39
N ILE A 8 -5.98 -18.86 -3.98
CA ILE A 8 -4.99 -19.01 -2.89
C ILE A 8 -5.68 -19.38 -1.57
N ALA A 9 -6.78 -18.72 -1.20
CA ALA A 9 -7.52 -19.05 0.02
C ALA A 9 -8.02 -20.51 -0.01
N SER A 10 -8.54 -20.97 -1.16
CA SER A 10 -8.95 -22.38 -1.33
C SER A 10 -7.78 -23.35 -1.19
N ALA A 11 -6.61 -23.01 -1.73
CA ALA A 11 -5.41 -23.84 -1.60
C ALA A 11 -4.89 -23.87 -0.16
N VAL A 12 -4.87 -22.73 0.53
CA VAL A 12 -4.48 -22.63 1.95
C VAL A 12 -5.37 -23.51 2.82
N ARG A 13 -6.69 -23.48 2.59
CA ARG A 13 -7.63 -24.35 3.30
C ARG A 13 -7.40 -25.83 3.00
N GLY A 14 -7.02 -26.16 1.77
CA GLY A 14 -6.62 -27.53 1.38
C GLY A 14 -5.36 -28.03 2.09
N CYS A 15 -4.63 -27.15 2.78
CA CYS A 15 -3.51 -27.49 3.65
C CYS A 15 -3.89 -27.50 5.15
N ASP A 16 -5.16 -27.62 5.48
CA ASP A 16 -5.69 -27.56 6.87
C ASP A 16 -5.36 -26.27 7.61
N LEU A 17 -5.24 -25.16 6.88
CA LEU A 17 -5.05 -23.81 7.41
C LEU A 17 -6.29 -22.95 7.19
N GLU A 18 -6.55 -22.01 8.12
CA GLU A 18 -7.67 -21.09 8.04
C GLU A 18 -7.24 -19.77 7.37
N PRO A 19 -7.67 -19.52 6.13
CA PRO A 19 -7.36 -18.27 5.46
C PRO A 19 -8.27 -17.13 5.93
N LEU A 20 -7.68 -15.95 6.17
CA LEU A 20 -8.37 -14.68 6.32
C LEU A 20 -8.19 -13.86 5.03
N LEU A 21 -9.25 -13.30 4.49
CA LEU A 21 -9.21 -12.54 3.25
C LEU A 21 -9.68 -11.10 3.48
N THR A 22 -8.92 -10.12 3.01
CA THR A 22 -9.34 -8.71 3.08
C THR A 22 -10.58 -8.45 2.25
N VAL A 23 -11.49 -7.60 2.76
CA VAL A 23 -12.73 -7.23 2.04
C VAL A 23 -12.46 -6.36 0.81
N THR A 24 -11.37 -5.57 0.87
CA THR A 24 -10.90 -4.70 -0.22
C THR A 24 -9.39 -4.89 -0.44
N PRO A 25 -8.87 -4.48 -1.59
CA PRO A 25 -7.42 -4.38 -1.75
C PRO A 25 -6.81 -3.42 -0.72
N VAL A 26 -5.68 -3.82 -0.15
CA VAL A 26 -4.95 -3.08 0.89
C VAL A 26 -3.50 -2.91 0.52
N THR A 27 -2.79 -2.01 1.21
CA THR A 27 -1.35 -1.85 1.02
C THR A 27 -0.57 -3.04 1.57
N THR A 28 0.62 -3.29 1.05
CA THR A 28 1.52 -4.32 1.57
C THR A 28 1.84 -4.13 3.07
N PRO A 29 2.08 -2.88 3.57
CA PRO A 29 2.19 -2.65 5.01
C PRO A 29 0.97 -3.03 5.83
N ALA A 30 -0.25 -2.85 5.30
CA ALA A 30 -1.46 -3.29 5.99
C ALA A 30 -1.55 -4.83 6.11
N CYS A 31 -1.06 -5.57 5.09
CA CYS A 31 -0.93 -7.03 5.20
C CYS A 31 0.08 -7.43 6.28
N SER A 32 1.23 -6.75 6.33
CA SER A 32 2.24 -6.98 7.38
C SER A 32 1.70 -6.69 8.79
N TRP A 33 0.90 -5.63 8.93
CA TRP A 33 0.21 -5.29 10.16
C TRP A 33 -0.78 -6.39 10.57
N ALA A 34 -1.61 -6.84 9.64
CA ALA A 34 -2.62 -7.87 9.89
C ALA A 34 -2.00 -9.19 10.36
N VAL A 35 -0.84 -9.60 9.83
CA VAL A 35 -0.13 -10.80 10.30
C VAL A 35 0.15 -10.72 11.81
N VAL A 36 0.64 -9.58 12.28
CA VAL A 36 0.98 -9.40 13.70
C VAL A 36 -0.28 -9.27 14.55
N GLU A 37 -1.27 -8.50 14.11
CA GLU A 37 -2.51 -8.26 14.85
C GLU A 37 -3.33 -9.55 15.04
N HIS A 38 -3.43 -10.36 14.00
CA HIS A 38 -4.17 -11.63 14.02
C HIS A 38 -3.31 -12.83 14.47
N GLN A 39 -2.02 -12.61 14.81
CA GLN A 39 -1.07 -13.68 15.17
C GLN A 39 -1.05 -14.79 14.09
N ALA A 40 -1.14 -14.39 12.83
CA ALA A 40 -1.19 -15.31 11.70
C ALA A 40 0.18 -15.96 11.43
N LEU A 41 0.20 -17.13 10.81
CA LEU A 41 1.44 -17.80 10.36
C LEU A 41 2.20 -16.97 9.32
N GLY A 42 1.49 -16.09 8.59
CA GLY A 42 2.06 -15.22 7.58
C GLY A 42 0.98 -14.64 6.68
N ALA A 43 1.39 -14.00 5.58
CA ALA A 43 0.46 -13.54 4.55
C ALA A 43 0.99 -13.79 3.15
N LEU A 44 0.06 -14.03 2.23
CA LEU A 44 0.29 -14.11 0.79
C LEU A 44 -0.30 -12.87 0.14
N VAL A 45 0.56 -11.98 -0.37
CA VAL A 45 0.18 -10.69 -0.94
C VAL A 45 0.31 -10.72 -2.44
N ILE A 46 -0.81 -10.60 -3.15
CA ILE A 46 -0.84 -10.56 -4.61
C ILE A 46 -0.57 -9.13 -5.05
N THR A 47 0.58 -8.88 -5.64
CA THR A 47 1.00 -7.56 -6.07
C THR A 47 2.05 -7.62 -7.18
N ALA A 48 2.00 -6.65 -8.09
CA ALA A 48 3.10 -6.37 -9.01
C ALA A 48 4.05 -5.28 -8.48
N SER A 49 3.81 -4.77 -7.25
CA SER A 49 4.55 -3.65 -6.66
C SER A 49 4.51 -2.41 -7.58
N HIS A 50 5.64 -2.06 -8.18
CA HIS A 50 5.82 -0.94 -9.09
C HIS A 50 5.88 -1.33 -10.58
N ASN A 51 5.72 -2.61 -10.88
CA ASN A 51 5.77 -3.08 -12.27
C ASN A 51 4.53 -2.62 -13.05
N PRO A 52 4.60 -2.60 -14.39
CA PRO A 52 3.46 -2.36 -15.26
C PRO A 52 2.27 -3.30 -14.97
N PRO A 53 1.04 -2.90 -15.34
CA PRO A 53 -0.19 -3.58 -14.94
C PRO A 53 -0.37 -5.02 -15.48
N GLU A 54 0.38 -5.39 -16.49
CA GLU A 54 0.40 -6.76 -17.06
C GLU A 54 1.16 -7.76 -16.19
N TRP A 55 1.93 -7.30 -15.22
CA TRP A 55 2.66 -8.14 -14.27
C TRP A 55 1.83 -8.43 -13.03
N LEU A 56 2.01 -9.61 -12.49
CA LEU A 56 1.44 -10.00 -11.20
C LEU A 56 2.42 -10.92 -10.49
N GLY A 57 2.69 -10.65 -9.23
CA GLY A 57 3.59 -11.44 -8.39
C GLY A 57 2.95 -11.79 -7.05
N LEU A 58 3.69 -12.54 -6.26
CA LEU A 58 3.32 -12.96 -4.92
C LEU A 58 4.43 -12.60 -3.94
N LYS A 59 4.12 -11.76 -2.94
CA LYS A 59 4.99 -11.52 -1.79
C LYS A 59 4.56 -12.43 -0.64
N ILE A 60 5.51 -13.02 0.06
CA ILE A 60 5.25 -13.86 1.24
C ILE A 60 5.74 -13.14 2.47
N LYS A 61 4.86 -12.99 3.45
CA LYS A 61 5.18 -12.42 4.77
C LYS A 61 5.25 -13.53 5.80
N GLY A 62 6.26 -13.49 6.64
CA GLY A 62 6.42 -14.40 7.78
C GLY A 62 5.60 -13.94 9.00
N PRO A 63 5.64 -14.69 10.11
CA PRO A 63 4.78 -14.49 11.28
C PRO A 63 5.04 -13.18 12.05
N LEU A 64 6.16 -12.51 11.77
CA LEU A 64 6.47 -11.18 12.32
C LEU A 64 6.07 -10.03 11.37
N GLY A 65 5.34 -10.32 10.28
CA GLY A 65 4.91 -9.33 9.29
C GLY A 65 6.01 -8.89 8.30
N GLY A 66 7.25 -9.29 8.51
CA GLY A 66 8.36 -9.05 7.58
C GLY A 66 8.28 -9.95 6.34
N SER A 67 9.02 -9.60 5.29
CA SER A 67 9.21 -10.51 4.14
C SER A 67 10.00 -11.75 4.59
N VAL A 68 9.68 -12.90 4.02
CA VAL A 68 10.46 -14.12 4.26
C VAL A 68 11.84 -14.01 3.58
N GLU A 69 12.79 -14.78 4.08
CA GLU A 69 14.16 -14.83 3.53
C GLU A 69 14.19 -15.47 2.13
N GLY A 70 15.25 -15.18 1.37
CA GLY A 70 15.38 -15.62 -0.02
C GLY A 70 15.44 -17.14 -0.19
N ASP A 71 15.96 -17.89 0.76
CA ASP A 71 15.99 -19.35 0.77
C ASP A 71 14.58 -19.95 0.87
N PHE A 72 13.67 -19.29 1.59
CA PHE A 72 12.27 -19.68 1.68
C PHE A 72 11.57 -19.52 0.32
N THR A 73 11.73 -18.39 -0.35
CA THR A 73 11.15 -18.14 -1.67
C THR A 73 11.70 -19.11 -2.70
N GLN A 74 13.01 -19.39 -2.70
CA GLN A 74 13.62 -20.40 -3.56
C GLN A 74 13.06 -21.82 -3.31
N ALA A 75 12.77 -22.16 -2.05
CA ALA A 75 12.17 -23.44 -1.71
C ALA A 75 10.73 -23.55 -2.24
N VAL A 76 9.98 -22.44 -2.27
CA VAL A 76 8.65 -22.37 -2.90
C VAL A 76 8.77 -22.53 -4.41
N GLU A 77 9.65 -21.79 -5.06
CA GLU A 77 9.87 -21.84 -6.52
C GLU A 77 10.23 -23.24 -7.00
N LYS A 78 11.11 -23.95 -6.29
CA LYS A 78 11.47 -25.33 -6.60
C LYS A 78 10.28 -26.31 -6.55
N ARG A 79 9.18 -25.94 -5.94
CA ARG A 79 7.97 -26.77 -5.84
C ARG A 79 6.91 -26.44 -6.90
N LEU A 80 7.06 -25.36 -7.65
CA LEU A 80 6.10 -24.98 -8.69
C LEU A 80 5.93 -26.06 -9.76
N ASP A 81 7.01 -26.75 -10.14
CA ASP A 81 7.03 -27.76 -11.18
C ASP A 81 6.53 -29.15 -10.71
N ILE A 82 6.36 -29.34 -9.39
CA ILE A 82 5.94 -30.64 -8.81
C ILE A 82 4.42 -30.85 -8.94
N GLY A 83 3.69 -29.77 -9.22
CA GLY A 83 2.23 -29.77 -9.30
C GLY A 83 1.54 -29.63 -7.94
N GLY A 84 0.25 -29.33 -7.97
CA GLY A 84 -0.55 -29.12 -6.78
C GLY A 84 -0.72 -30.39 -5.95
N ILE A 85 -0.37 -30.33 -4.69
CA ILE A 85 -0.45 -31.45 -3.75
C ILE A 85 -1.85 -31.50 -3.09
N THR A 86 -2.59 -30.41 -3.12
CA THR A 86 -3.87 -30.27 -2.42
C THR A 86 -5.02 -30.04 -3.39
N SER A 87 -6.13 -30.69 -3.10
CA SER A 87 -7.39 -30.33 -3.76
C SER A 87 -7.91 -29.04 -3.16
N PRO A 88 -8.16 -27.99 -3.97
CA PRO A 88 -8.76 -26.77 -3.47
C PRO A 88 -10.08 -27.06 -2.79
N ILE A 89 -10.30 -26.49 -1.60
CA ILE A 89 -11.57 -26.62 -0.87
C ILE A 89 -12.35 -25.33 -1.03
N GLU A 90 -13.48 -25.39 -1.73
CA GLU A 90 -14.43 -24.29 -1.74
C GLU A 90 -15.09 -24.19 -0.37
N ALA A 91 -14.78 -23.13 0.35
CA ALA A 91 -15.41 -22.82 1.63
C ALA A 91 -15.58 -21.30 1.77
N VAL A 92 -16.53 -20.92 2.59
CA VAL A 92 -16.68 -19.52 3.01
C VAL A 92 -15.40 -19.11 3.74
N THR A 93 -14.67 -18.17 3.16
CA THR A 93 -13.46 -17.62 3.76
C THR A 93 -13.85 -16.43 4.62
N GLU A 94 -13.39 -16.41 5.87
CA GLU A 94 -13.59 -15.28 6.75
C GLU A 94 -12.93 -14.02 6.16
N ARG A 95 -13.61 -12.88 6.33
CA ARG A 95 -13.16 -11.60 5.79
C ARG A 95 -12.99 -10.58 6.89
N PHE A 96 -11.98 -9.75 6.71
CA PHE A 96 -11.68 -8.64 7.63
C PHE A 96 -11.38 -7.35 6.85
N ASP A 97 -11.56 -6.22 7.51
CA ASP A 97 -11.22 -4.91 6.93
C ASP A 97 -9.79 -4.52 7.30
N GLY A 98 -8.82 -5.08 6.56
CA GLY A 98 -7.39 -4.86 6.81
C GLY A 98 -6.97 -3.39 6.65
N ARG A 99 -7.68 -2.61 5.82
CA ARG A 99 -7.45 -1.16 5.69
C ARG A 99 -7.84 -0.45 6.98
N LYS A 100 -9.06 -0.67 7.44
CA LYS A 100 -9.56 -0.05 8.68
C LYS A 100 -8.69 -0.43 9.88
N GLU A 101 -8.36 -1.69 10.05
CA GLU A 101 -7.52 -2.17 11.16
C GLU A 101 -6.15 -1.53 11.16
N HIS A 102 -5.49 -1.42 10.00
CA HIS A 102 -4.20 -0.77 9.86
C HIS A 102 -4.28 0.72 10.23
N LEU A 103 -5.27 1.45 9.68
CA LEU A 103 -5.44 2.88 9.95
C LEU A 103 -5.80 3.12 11.43
N ASP A 104 -6.61 2.29 12.05
CA ASP A 104 -6.92 2.37 13.48
C ASP A 104 -5.68 2.09 14.35
N GLY A 105 -4.83 1.15 13.92
CA GLY A 105 -3.54 0.91 14.55
C GLY A 105 -2.60 2.11 14.45
N LEU A 106 -2.53 2.76 13.30
CA LEU A 106 -1.75 3.99 13.12
C LEU A 106 -2.27 5.14 14.01
N ARG A 107 -3.60 5.31 14.13
CA ARG A 107 -4.19 6.32 15.05
C ARG A 107 -3.84 6.07 16.51
N LYS A 108 -3.66 4.83 16.92
CA LYS A 108 -3.20 4.51 18.29
C LYS A 108 -1.72 4.83 18.51
N LYS A 109 -0.90 4.78 17.45
CA LYS A 109 0.55 5.00 17.52
C LYS A 109 0.95 6.45 17.34
N PHE A 110 0.18 7.23 16.58
CA PHE A 110 0.51 8.60 16.22
C PHE A 110 -0.56 9.57 16.68
N ASP A 111 -0.14 10.71 17.23
CA ASP A 111 -1.03 11.83 17.58
C ASP A 111 -1.38 12.62 16.32
N ILE A 112 -2.40 12.14 15.59
CA ILE A 112 -2.87 12.77 14.34
C ILE A 112 -3.31 14.23 14.57
N PRO A 113 -4.07 14.58 15.63
CA PRO A 113 -4.39 15.98 15.93
C PRO A 113 -3.16 16.88 16.09
N ALA A 114 -2.14 16.42 16.81
CA ALA A 114 -0.91 17.19 16.98
C ALA A 114 -0.15 17.37 15.66
N LEU A 115 -0.10 16.34 14.83
CA LEU A 115 0.50 16.39 13.49
C LEU A 115 -0.21 17.44 12.62
N LEU A 116 -1.53 17.41 12.55
CA LEU A 116 -2.33 18.36 11.76
C LEU A 116 -2.16 19.80 12.25
N LYS A 117 -2.16 20.01 13.56
CA LYS A 117 -1.90 21.32 14.17
C LYS A 117 -0.49 21.83 13.83
N GLY A 118 0.51 20.95 13.84
CA GLY A 118 1.88 21.28 13.46
C GLY A 118 1.97 21.77 12.02
N LEU A 119 1.39 21.04 11.07
CA LEU A 119 1.35 21.41 9.65
C LEU A 119 0.63 22.74 9.42
N ASP A 120 -0.53 22.93 10.04
CA ASP A 120 -1.31 24.17 9.95
C ASP A 120 -0.53 25.38 10.51
N SER A 121 0.13 25.22 11.66
CA SER A 121 0.95 26.28 12.27
C SER A 121 2.17 26.68 11.43
N MET A 122 2.73 25.77 10.66
CA MET A 122 3.81 26.04 9.71
C MET A 122 3.32 26.60 8.37
N GLY A 123 2.01 26.64 8.14
CA GLY A 123 1.43 26.98 6.84
C GLY A 123 1.81 25.98 5.73
N LEU A 124 2.20 24.77 6.12
CA LEU A 124 2.70 23.75 5.21
C LEU A 124 1.57 22.83 4.76
N LYS A 125 1.46 22.63 3.44
CA LYS A 125 0.57 21.65 2.82
C LYS A 125 1.32 20.38 2.47
N VAL A 126 0.69 19.23 2.64
CA VAL A 126 1.20 17.94 2.16
C VAL A 126 0.35 17.51 0.97
N ILE A 127 0.98 17.33 -0.18
CA ILE A 127 0.33 16.80 -1.39
C ILE A 127 0.80 15.35 -1.55
N VAL A 128 -0.15 14.43 -1.54
CA VAL A 128 0.13 13.00 -1.61
C VAL A 128 -0.29 12.43 -2.95
N ASP A 129 0.54 11.58 -3.48
CA ASP A 129 0.36 10.92 -4.75
C ASP A 129 0.47 9.40 -4.57
N PRO A 130 -0.64 8.68 -4.45
CA PRO A 130 -0.63 7.22 -4.37
C PRO A 130 -0.48 6.54 -5.73
N MET A 131 -0.23 7.28 -6.80
CA MET A 131 -0.05 6.77 -8.17
C MET A 131 -1.16 5.78 -8.61
N HIS A 132 -2.41 6.07 -8.25
CA HIS A 132 -3.58 5.20 -8.48
C HIS A 132 -3.52 3.83 -7.78
N GLY A 133 -2.55 3.62 -6.89
CA GLY A 133 -2.26 2.37 -6.21
C GLY A 133 -3.17 2.07 -5.02
N SER A 134 -2.80 1.06 -4.24
CA SER A 134 -3.57 0.59 -3.07
C SER A 134 -3.58 1.57 -1.90
N ALA A 135 -2.63 2.52 -1.86
CA ALA A 135 -2.59 3.60 -0.87
C ALA A 135 -3.63 4.71 -1.11
N ALA A 136 -4.30 4.72 -2.28
CA ALA A 136 -5.30 5.72 -2.64
C ALA A 136 -6.39 5.86 -1.56
N GLY A 137 -6.58 7.10 -1.08
CA GLY A 137 -7.54 7.45 -0.02
C GLY A 137 -7.12 7.08 1.41
N CYS A 138 -6.03 6.31 1.61
CA CYS A 138 -5.62 5.87 2.94
C CYS A 138 -5.25 7.03 3.86
N LEU A 139 -4.50 8.00 3.36
CA LEU A 139 -4.06 9.13 4.18
C LEU A 139 -5.22 10.08 4.49
N GLY A 140 -6.10 10.35 3.52
CA GLY A 140 -7.32 11.12 3.75
C GLY A 140 -8.22 10.50 4.80
N GLU A 141 -8.39 9.18 4.76
CA GLU A 141 -9.14 8.43 5.77
C GLU A 141 -8.44 8.47 7.14
N LEU A 142 -7.11 8.31 7.20
CA LEU A 142 -6.32 8.39 8.43
C LEU A 142 -6.47 9.75 9.11
N LEU A 143 -6.34 10.84 8.36
CA LEU A 143 -6.36 12.21 8.86
C LEU A 143 -7.78 12.71 9.16
N GLY A 144 -8.79 12.15 8.50
CA GLY A 144 -10.19 12.53 8.66
C GLY A 144 -10.48 13.99 8.25
N LYS A 145 -11.62 14.54 8.69
CA LYS A 145 -12.09 15.86 8.27
C LYS A 145 -11.13 17.01 8.64
N GLY A 146 -10.28 16.84 9.66
CA GLY A 146 -9.29 17.85 10.06
C GLY A 146 -8.15 18.00 9.06
N GLY A 147 -7.91 17.02 8.19
CA GLY A 147 -6.84 17.02 7.21
C GLY A 147 -7.04 17.98 6.03
N ASN A 148 -8.28 18.34 5.69
CA ASN A 148 -8.62 19.04 4.44
C ASN A 148 -7.93 20.40 4.22
N LYS A 149 -7.40 21.04 5.28
CA LYS A 149 -6.68 22.30 5.16
C LYS A 149 -5.21 22.13 4.78
N VAL A 150 -4.59 21.07 5.27
CA VAL A 150 -3.13 20.85 5.18
C VAL A 150 -2.78 19.65 4.29
N PHE A 151 -3.77 18.98 3.74
CA PHE A 151 -3.61 17.78 2.95
C PHE A 151 -4.40 17.85 1.64
N GLU A 152 -3.78 17.39 0.57
CA GLU A 152 -4.40 17.16 -0.73
C GLU A 152 -3.89 15.85 -1.30
N GLU A 153 -4.76 15.10 -1.95
CA GLU A 153 -4.39 13.86 -2.64
C GLU A 153 -4.66 14.01 -4.13
N ILE A 154 -3.66 13.69 -4.95
CA ILE A 154 -3.77 13.63 -6.40
C ILE A 154 -3.69 12.18 -6.84
N ARG A 155 -4.19 11.84 -8.02
CA ARG A 155 -4.24 10.45 -8.53
C ARG A 155 -4.80 9.45 -7.49
N SER A 156 -5.82 9.92 -6.73
CA SER A 156 -6.46 9.19 -5.63
C SER A 156 -7.50 8.15 -6.10
N GLU A 157 -7.92 8.22 -7.35
CA GLU A 157 -8.79 7.23 -7.94
C GLU A 157 -8.00 5.97 -8.29
N ARG A 158 -8.50 4.84 -7.84
CA ARG A 158 -7.85 3.57 -8.13
C ARG A 158 -8.03 3.19 -9.60
N ASP A 159 -6.93 3.16 -10.34
CA ASP A 159 -6.88 2.75 -11.74
C ASP A 159 -5.98 1.50 -11.89
N PRO A 160 -6.50 0.36 -12.38
CA PRO A 160 -5.70 -0.83 -12.63
C PRO A 160 -4.58 -0.64 -13.66
N LEU A 161 -4.67 0.39 -14.49
CA LEU A 161 -3.66 0.74 -15.50
C LEU A 161 -2.71 1.85 -15.00
N PHE A 162 -2.86 2.33 -13.78
CA PHE A 162 -2.02 3.37 -13.14
C PHE A 162 -1.87 4.65 -13.97
N GLY A 163 -2.93 5.05 -14.69
CA GLY A 163 -2.87 6.20 -15.60
C GLY A 163 -1.93 6.01 -16.79
N GLY A 164 -1.63 4.77 -17.15
CA GLY A 164 -0.77 4.41 -18.27
C GLY A 164 0.74 4.49 -17.98
N ASN A 165 1.15 4.64 -16.71
CA ASN A 165 2.56 4.65 -16.30
C ASN A 165 2.79 3.64 -15.18
N PRO A 166 4.00 3.08 -15.05
CA PRO A 166 4.37 2.28 -13.89
C PRO A 166 4.19 3.09 -12.60
N PRO A 167 3.58 2.50 -11.54
CA PRO A 167 3.40 3.19 -10.26
C PRO A 167 4.71 3.15 -9.44
N GLU A 168 5.75 3.72 -10.00
CA GLU A 168 7.08 3.74 -9.43
C GLU A 168 7.48 5.16 -9.01
N PRO A 169 7.88 5.40 -7.74
CA PRO A 169 8.19 6.72 -7.21
C PRO A 169 9.57 7.22 -7.68
N LEU A 170 9.73 7.36 -8.99
CA LEU A 170 10.92 7.88 -9.66
C LEU A 170 10.60 9.19 -10.40
N ALA A 171 11.60 10.06 -10.49
CA ALA A 171 11.48 11.41 -11.04
C ALA A 171 10.70 11.50 -12.38
N PRO A 172 10.87 10.60 -13.38
CA PRO A 172 10.12 10.67 -14.64
C PRO A 172 8.61 10.56 -14.49
N TYR A 173 8.11 9.89 -13.44
CA TYR A 173 6.69 9.62 -13.19
C TYR A 173 6.03 10.63 -12.23
N LEU A 174 6.80 11.63 -11.73
CA LEU A 174 6.36 12.57 -10.70
C LEU A 174 5.95 13.95 -11.25
N THR A 175 5.83 14.11 -12.57
CA THR A 175 5.53 15.41 -13.20
C THR A 175 4.29 16.07 -12.60
N GLN A 176 3.22 15.31 -12.35
CA GLN A 176 1.98 15.84 -11.76
C GLN A 176 2.19 16.32 -10.33
N LEU A 177 2.88 15.52 -9.49
CA LEU A 177 3.19 15.87 -8.11
C LEU A 177 4.08 17.11 -8.03
N ILE A 178 5.16 17.15 -8.84
CA ILE A 178 6.07 18.30 -8.92
C ILE A 178 5.31 19.57 -9.32
N GLN A 179 4.42 19.46 -10.31
CA GLN A 179 3.62 20.59 -10.75
C GLN A 179 2.62 21.05 -9.67
N ALA A 180 1.98 20.13 -8.95
CA ALA A 180 1.06 20.45 -7.88
C ALA A 180 1.78 21.18 -6.73
N VAL A 181 2.95 20.70 -6.32
CA VAL A 181 3.80 21.34 -5.28
C VAL A 181 4.19 22.77 -5.71
N LYS A 182 4.71 22.95 -6.93
CA LYS A 182 5.08 24.28 -7.45
C LYS A 182 3.89 25.22 -7.54
N THR A 183 2.73 24.72 -7.97
CA THR A 183 1.51 25.53 -8.08
C THR A 183 1.03 25.98 -6.70
N SER A 184 1.11 25.13 -5.68
CA SER A 184 0.78 25.50 -4.30
C SER A 184 1.70 26.61 -3.78
N ALA A 185 3.01 26.50 -4.01
CA ALA A 185 3.98 27.51 -3.62
C ALA A 185 3.73 28.88 -4.31
N ILE A 186 3.40 28.90 -5.61
CA ILE A 186 3.03 30.12 -6.34
C ILE A 186 1.80 30.80 -5.75
N LYS A 187 0.85 30.01 -5.24
CA LYS A 187 -0.35 30.51 -4.55
C LYS A 187 -0.08 30.98 -3.10
N GLY A 188 1.17 30.99 -2.67
CA GLY A 188 1.59 31.43 -1.32
C GLY A 188 1.44 30.36 -0.24
N GLN A 189 1.21 29.11 -0.62
CA GLN A 189 1.13 28.00 0.32
C GLN A 189 2.25 26.98 0.02
N PRO A 190 3.35 26.96 0.79
CA PRO A 190 4.41 25.96 0.63
C PRO A 190 3.85 24.56 0.77
N ALA A 191 4.32 23.65 -0.08
CA ALA A 191 3.88 22.27 -0.04
C ALA A 191 5.05 21.29 -0.09
N LEU A 192 4.89 20.15 0.58
CA LEU A 192 5.73 18.96 0.47
C LEU A 192 4.95 17.91 -0.32
N GLY A 193 5.59 17.32 -1.33
CA GLY A 193 5.02 16.19 -2.06
C GLY A 193 5.47 14.86 -1.44
N LEU A 194 4.54 13.93 -1.27
CA LEU A 194 4.82 12.53 -0.92
C LEU A 194 4.23 11.63 -2.00
N VAL A 195 4.97 10.62 -2.41
CA VAL A 195 4.52 9.65 -3.42
C VAL A 195 4.73 8.24 -2.94
N PHE A 196 3.74 7.37 -3.18
CA PHE A 196 3.78 5.94 -2.86
C PHE A 196 3.81 5.13 -4.15
N ASP A 197 4.44 3.95 -4.10
CA ASP A 197 4.34 2.98 -5.20
C ASP A 197 2.99 2.24 -5.21
N GLY A 198 2.79 1.37 -6.20
CA GLY A 198 1.49 0.73 -6.46
C GLY A 198 0.91 -0.08 -5.31
N ASP A 199 1.74 -0.69 -4.47
CA ASP A 199 1.29 -1.45 -3.28
C ASP A 199 1.65 -0.76 -1.95
N GLY A 200 2.16 0.47 -2.01
CA GLY A 200 2.30 1.37 -0.87
C GLY A 200 3.37 0.97 0.14
N ASP A 201 4.37 0.20 -0.27
CA ASP A 201 5.48 -0.17 0.61
C ASP A 201 6.76 0.66 0.39
N ARG A 202 6.75 1.51 -0.65
CA ARG A 202 7.81 2.49 -0.92
C ARG A 202 7.26 3.90 -0.93
N ILE A 203 8.07 4.85 -0.46
CA ILE A 203 7.74 6.27 -0.42
C ILE A 203 8.92 7.08 -0.92
N ALA A 204 8.65 8.16 -1.64
CA ALA A 204 9.62 9.21 -1.94
C ALA A 204 8.99 10.59 -1.73
N ALA A 205 9.79 11.64 -1.77
CA ALA A 205 9.34 12.99 -1.52
C ALA A 205 9.74 13.98 -2.62
N VAL A 206 8.99 15.08 -2.68
CA VAL A 206 9.31 16.27 -3.48
C VAL A 206 9.31 17.46 -2.53
N ASP A 207 10.41 18.20 -2.48
CA ASP A 207 10.51 19.38 -1.62
C ASP A 207 9.66 20.57 -2.12
N GLU A 208 9.61 21.63 -1.33
CA GLU A 208 8.81 22.85 -1.62
C GLU A 208 9.23 23.57 -2.90
N LYS A 209 10.40 23.27 -3.46
CA LYS A 209 10.91 23.78 -4.74
C LYS A 209 10.60 22.87 -5.91
N GLY A 210 9.95 21.74 -5.67
CA GLY A 210 9.67 20.72 -6.68
C GLY A 210 10.89 19.86 -7.02
N ARG A 211 11.88 19.72 -6.10
CA ARG A 211 13.03 18.85 -6.29
C ARG A 211 12.73 17.48 -5.71
N PHE A 212 13.04 16.46 -6.47
CA PHE A 212 12.88 15.07 -6.06
C PHE A 212 13.89 14.70 -4.97
N CYS A 213 13.41 14.09 -3.91
CA CYS A 213 14.19 13.55 -2.81
C CYS A 213 14.03 12.02 -2.84
N SER A 214 15.08 11.31 -3.26
CA SER A 214 15.06 9.85 -3.24
C SER A 214 15.27 9.31 -1.82
N THR A 215 14.76 8.13 -1.58
CA THR A 215 15.00 7.36 -0.33
C THR A 215 16.26 6.50 -0.51
N GLN A 216 17.42 7.11 -0.67
CA GLN A 216 18.69 6.38 -0.61
C GLN A 216 19.19 6.29 0.81
#